data_85e43a3e456f47183396284d006999e4
#
_entry.id   85e43a3e456f47183396284d006999e4
#
_cell.length_a   1.000
_cell.length_b   1.000
_cell.length_c   1.000
_cell.angle_alpha   90.00
_cell.angle_beta   90.00
_cell.angle_gamma   90.00
#
_symmetry.space_group_name_H-M   'P 1'
#
loop_
_entity.id
_entity.type
_entity.pdbx_description
1 polymer ?
#
loop_
_entity_poly.entity_id
_entity_poly.type
_entity_poly.pdbx_seq_one_letter_code
_entity_poly.pdbx_strand_id
1 'polypeptide(L)'
;MLYIKKKEAPRSMRAKVAEIKSSPAWKHIQLEDTKALRQQFDLLPKQDIRQALLDEQYFLCAYCMRRIENEELHMNIEHWSPLSKDKDNALNYRNFLAVCKGGADIPGNTKRRVLCCDAKKLDTELTIDPQDQEMMSHIRYNKDGIILFHPTSPSGRWTAEVIHTIEQDINQILQLNGRPNRMGGIDDTATCILKGRKDAWESGRQIIRRLHKKGSCTPKQIQNEMERLLSESPRKPFVGVTVYYLRRKYRQLIHQNHTG
;
A
#
# COMPACT_ATOMS: atom_id res chain seq x y z
N MET A 1 -5.54 0.21 0.95
CA MET A 1 -4.34 1.07 0.84
C MET A 1 -4.57 2.36 1.59
N LEU A 2 -3.50 3.06 1.95
CA LEU A 2 -3.53 4.40 2.51
C LEU A 2 -2.68 5.32 1.64
N TYR A 3 -3.00 6.60 1.63
CA TYR A 3 -2.17 7.61 1.00
C TYR A 3 -0.82 7.71 1.71
N ILE A 4 0.26 7.74 0.93
CA ILE A 4 1.65 7.87 1.39
C ILE A 4 2.16 9.25 0.98
N LYS A 5 2.34 10.13 1.96
CA LYS A 5 2.96 11.43 1.72
C LYS A 5 4.48 11.26 1.75
N LYS A 6 5.11 11.29 0.58
CA LYS A 6 6.57 11.23 0.49
C LYS A 6 7.23 12.44 1.14
N LYS A 7 8.31 12.17 1.86
CA LYS A 7 9.22 13.16 2.43
C LYS A 7 10.47 13.27 1.56
N GLU A 8 11.45 14.01 2.03
CA GLU A 8 12.75 14.06 1.38
C GLU A 8 13.56 12.79 1.63
N ALA A 9 14.38 12.43 0.65
CA ALA A 9 15.31 11.32 0.77
C ALA A 9 16.28 11.52 1.96
N PRO A 10 16.70 10.46 2.65
CA PRO A 10 17.75 10.53 3.67
C PRO A 10 19.01 11.23 3.14
N ARG A 11 19.69 12.00 3.99
CA ARG A 11 20.92 12.71 3.61
C ARG A 11 21.99 11.75 3.08
N SER A 12 22.16 10.59 3.70
CA SER A 12 23.08 9.55 3.27
C SER A 12 22.77 9.05 1.86
N MET A 13 21.48 8.85 1.54
CA MET A 13 21.05 8.48 0.19
C MET A 13 21.36 9.60 -0.81
N ARG A 14 21.01 10.86 -0.51
CA ARG A 14 21.26 12.00 -1.42
C ARG A 14 22.74 12.13 -1.77
N ALA A 15 23.62 12.02 -0.77
CA ALA A 15 25.06 12.03 -0.96
C ALA A 15 25.53 10.89 -1.88
N LYS A 16 25.05 9.67 -1.61
CA LYS A 16 25.45 8.50 -2.42
C LYS A 16 24.91 8.56 -3.84
N VAL A 17 23.69 9.06 -4.04
CA VAL A 17 23.13 9.28 -5.39
C VAL A 17 23.95 10.30 -6.17
N ALA A 18 24.39 11.40 -5.55
CA ALA A 18 25.26 12.39 -6.19
C ALA A 18 26.60 11.77 -6.62
N GLU A 19 27.22 10.96 -5.75
CA GLU A 19 28.45 10.20 -6.05
C GLU A 19 28.25 9.26 -7.24
N ILE A 20 27.19 8.45 -7.21
CA ILE A 20 26.89 7.49 -8.29
C ILE A 20 26.66 8.23 -9.61
N LYS A 21 25.82 9.27 -9.63
CA LYS A 21 25.49 10.02 -10.85
C LYS A 21 26.68 10.76 -11.46
N SER A 22 27.67 11.12 -10.66
CA SER A 22 28.92 11.73 -11.15
C SER A 22 29.89 10.72 -11.77
N SER A 23 29.73 9.42 -11.49
CA SER A 23 30.64 8.38 -11.95
C SER A 23 30.57 8.13 -13.46
N PRO A 24 31.70 7.77 -14.11
CA PRO A 24 31.69 7.30 -15.49
C PRO A 24 30.79 6.08 -15.71
N ALA A 25 30.79 5.14 -14.74
CA ALA A 25 29.97 3.94 -14.80
C ALA A 25 28.47 4.27 -14.98
N TRP A 26 27.92 5.19 -14.17
CA TRP A 26 26.53 5.63 -14.32
C TRP A 26 26.23 6.22 -15.69
N LYS A 27 27.12 7.07 -16.21
CA LYS A 27 26.90 7.75 -17.51
C LYS A 27 26.76 6.77 -18.67
N HIS A 28 27.47 5.65 -18.63
CA HIS A 28 27.49 4.65 -19.71
C HIS A 28 26.40 3.57 -19.59
N ILE A 29 25.68 3.47 -18.45
CA ILE A 29 24.59 2.51 -18.31
C ILE A 29 23.43 2.88 -19.25
N GLN A 30 23.02 1.94 -20.07
CA GLN A 30 21.81 2.05 -20.88
C GLN A 30 20.57 1.62 -20.12
N LEU A 31 19.38 2.07 -20.52
CA LEU A 31 18.11 1.76 -19.86
C LEU A 31 17.81 0.26 -19.87
N GLU A 32 18.19 -0.42 -20.95
CA GLU A 32 17.98 -1.85 -21.16
C GLU A 32 18.83 -2.70 -20.21
N ASP A 33 19.95 -2.16 -19.70
CA ASP A 33 20.79 -2.85 -18.73
C ASP A 33 20.23 -2.71 -17.30
N THR A 34 19.07 -3.31 -17.07
CA THR A 34 18.40 -3.31 -15.77
C THR A 34 19.24 -3.98 -14.68
N LYS A 35 20.18 -4.88 -15.06
CA LYS A 35 21.12 -5.49 -14.12
C LYS A 35 22.14 -4.46 -13.61
N ALA A 36 22.73 -3.65 -14.50
CA ALA A 36 23.64 -2.58 -14.09
C ALA A 36 22.90 -1.51 -13.27
N LEU A 37 21.66 -1.15 -13.63
CA LEU A 37 20.83 -0.25 -12.82
C LEU A 37 20.58 -0.81 -11.41
N ARG A 38 20.28 -2.12 -11.29
CA ARG A 38 20.14 -2.80 -10.00
C ARG A 38 21.42 -2.75 -9.17
N GLN A 39 22.57 -2.97 -9.78
CA GLN A 39 23.87 -2.87 -9.09
C GLN A 39 24.10 -1.45 -8.52
N GLN A 40 23.73 -0.39 -9.24
CA GLN A 40 23.85 0.99 -8.73
C GLN A 40 22.87 1.23 -7.56
N PHE A 41 21.65 0.75 -7.66
CA PHE A 41 20.69 0.79 -6.55
C PHE A 41 21.22 0.03 -5.33
N ASP A 42 21.96 -1.07 -5.52
CA ASP A 42 22.49 -1.87 -4.43
C ASP A 42 23.61 -1.17 -3.64
N LEU A 43 24.25 -0.15 -4.22
CA LEU A 43 25.22 0.71 -3.53
C LEU A 43 24.57 1.72 -2.56
N LEU A 44 23.26 1.91 -2.62
CA LEU A 44 22.57 2.87 -1.75
C LEU A 44 22.51 2.40 -0.29
N PRO A 45 22.44 3.32 0.68
CA PRO A 45 22.36 3.01 2.11
C PRO A 45 20.98 2.44 2.46
N LYS A 46 20.78 1.15 2.21
CA LYS A 46 19.48 0.47 2.29
C LYS A 46 18.80 0.59 3.66
N GLN A 47 19.59 0.56 4.75
CA GLN A 47 19.03 0.64 6.10
C GLN A 47 18.38 1.99 6.36
N ASP A 48 19.05 3.09 5.99
CA ASP A 48 18.50 4.44 6.16
C ASP A 48 17.26 4.64 5.27
N ILE A 49 17.29 4.11 4.04
CA ILE A 49 16.16 4.17 3.12
C ILE A 49 14.98 3.38 3.68
N ARG A 50 15.20 2.15 4.16
CA ARG A 50 14.13 1.35 4.79
C ARG A 50 13.50 2.09 5.95
N GLN A 51 14.32 2.67 6.85
CA GLN A 51 13.80 3.40 8.00
C GLN A 51 12.98 4.62 7.58
N ALA A 52 13.46 5.42 6.64
CA ALA A 52 12.73 6.58 6.14
C ALA A 52 11.39 6.21 5.49
N LEU A 53 11.36 5.14 4.70
CA LEU A 53 10.12 4.63 4.10
C LEU A 53 9.14 4.08 5.15
N LEU A 54 9.63 3.39 6.18
CA LEU A 54 8.82 2.91 7.30
C LEU A 54 8.19 4.06 8.09
N ASP A 55 8.97 5.13 8.34
CA ASP A 55 8.47 6.33 9.03
C ASP A 55 7.38 7.06 8.22
N GLU A 56 7.51 7.08 6.87
CA GLU A 56 6.48 7.63 5.97
C GLU A 56 5.22 6.77 5.93
N GLN A 57 5.37 5.46 6.00
CA GLN A 57 4.30 4.47 5.86
C GLN A 57 3.80 3.94 7.20
N TYR A 58 4.33 4.44 8.33
CA TYR A 58 3.96 4.03 9.68
C TYR A 58 4.08 2.51 9.87
N PHE A 59 5.15 1.91 9.34
CA PHE A 59 5.45 0.48 9.42
C PHE A 59 4.39 -0.42 8.75
N LEU A 60 3.76 0.07 7.69
CA LEU A 60 2.80 -0.69 6.90
C LEU A 60 3.27 -0.86 5.45
N CYS A 61 3.06 -2.04 4.89
CA CYS A 61 3.26 -2.29 3.47
C CYS A 61 2.41 -1.32 2.64
N ALA A 62 3.02 -0.65 1.64
CA ALA A 62 2.37 0.32 0.78
C ALA A 62 1.09 -0.22 0.11
N TYR A 63 1.10 -1.49 -0.26
CA TYR A 63 0.00 -2.10 -0.99
C TYR A 63 -1.05 -2.77 -0.09
N CYS A 64 -0.67 -3.71 0.76
CA CYS A 64 -1.63 -4.49 1.53
C CYS A 64 -1.91 -3.98 2.95
N MET A 65 -1.08 -3.05 3.47
CA MET A 65 -1.12 -2.55 4.86
C MET A 65 -0.80 -3.60 5.93
N ARG A 66 -0.11 -4.69 5.58
CA ARG A 66 0.47 -5.61 6.57
C ARG A 66 1.59 -4.90 7.32
N ARG A 67 1.86 -5.30 8.59
CA ARG A 67 3.06 -4.88 9.33
C ARG A 67 4.32 -5.28 8.58
N ILE A 68 5.27 -4.37 8.52
CA ILE A 68 6.64 -4.57 8.03
C ILE A 68 7.63 -3.94 9.02
N GLU A 69 8.85 -4.45 9.04
CA GLU A 69 9.91 -4.06 9.98
C GLU A 69 11.19 -3.74 9.20
N ASN A 70 12.11 -2.99 9.82
CA ASN A 70 13.37 -2.57 9.17
C ASN A 70 14.39 -3.72 9.11
N GLU A 71 13.97 -4.82 8.51
CA GLU A 71 14.79 -6.01 8.29
C GLU A 71 14.62 -6.50 6.85
N GLU A 72 15.74 -6.88 6.24
CA GLU A 72 15.72 -7.37 4.86
C GLU A 72 14.89 -8.64 4.68
N LEU A 73 14.77 -9.44 5.73
CA LEU A 73 13.92 -10.63 5.71
C LEU A 73 12.42 -10.31 5.74
N HIS A 74 12.02 -9.13 6.24
CA HIS A 74 10.62 -8.78 6.49
C HIS A 74 10.05 -7.78 5.47
N MET A 75 10.91 -7.05 4.74
CA MET A 75 10.47 -6.08 3.74
C MET A 75 11.39 -5.97 2.54
N ASN A 76 10.85 -5.44 1.44
CA ASN A 76 11.60 -4.99 0.28
C ASN A 76 11.49 -3.47 0.12
N ILE A 77 12.51 -2.86 -0.49
CA ILE A 77 12.40 -1.54 -1.12
C ILE A 77 11.95 -1.79 -2.55
N GLU A 78 10.74 -1.41 -2.84
CA GLU A 78 10.08 -1.58 -4.13
C GLU A 78 10.27 -0.35 -5.01
N HIS A 79 10.52 -0.55 -6.30
CA HIS A 79 10.42 0.49 -7.33
C HIS A 79 8.99 0.49 -7.88
N TRP A 80 8.19 1.52 -7.54
CA TRP A 80 6.82 1.63 -8.03
C TRP A 80 6.75 1.62 -9.56
N SER A 81 7.54 2.49 -10.22
CA SER A 81 7.81 2.40 -11.66
C SER A 81 9.04 1.51 -11.88
N PRO A 82 8.94 0.46 -12.73
CA PRO A 82 10.01 -0.49 -12.96
C PRO A 82 11.29 0.14 -13.49
N LEU A 83 12.43 -0.49 -13.19
CA LEU A 83 13.75 -0.04 -13.67
C LEU A 83 13.85 0.01 -15.21
N SER A 84 13.11 -0.87 -15.89
CA SER A 84 13.05 -0.95 -17.34
C SER A 84 12.37 0.26 -18.02
N LYS A 85 11.75 1.17 -17.25
CA LYS A 85 11.00 2.31 -17.78
C LYS A 85 11.77 3.63 -17.78
N ASP A 86 12.57 3.86 -16.75
CA ASP A 86 13.34 5.09 -16.60
C ASP A 86 14.58 4.85 -15.74
N LYS A 87 15.74 5.13 -16.32
CA LYS A 87 17.03 5.00 -15.65
C LYS A 87 17.12 5.81 -14.35
N ASP A 88 16.62 7.04 -14.35
CA ASP A 88 16.68 7.90 -13.18
C ASP A 88 15.83 7.40 -12.03
N ASN A 89 14.76 6.65 -12.31
CA ASN A 89 13.90 6.02 -11.30
C ASN A 89 14.61 4.94 -10.49
N ALA A 90 15.74 4.40 -10.99
CA ALA A 90 16.55 3.44 -10.22
C ALA A 90 17.11 4.04 -8.92
N LEU A 91 17.39 5.35 -8.90
CA LEU A 91 17.96 6.08 -7.77
C LEU A 91 17.03 7.16 -7.19
N ASN A 92 15.79 7.22 -7.65
CA ASN A 92 14.82 8.22 -7.24
C ASN A 92 14.04 7.76 -6.00
N TYR A 93 14.27 8.40 -4.86
CA TYR A 93 13.57 8.09 -3.61
C TYR A 93 12.04 8.20 -3.71
N ARG A 94 11.52 9.08 -4.56
CA ARG A 94 10.07 9.20 -4.79
C ARG A 94 9.49 7.97 -5.48
N ASN A 95 10.32 7.19 -6.17
CA ASN A 95 9.94 5.92 -6.77
C ASN A 95 10.01 4.74 -5.79
N PHE A 96 10.48 4.94 -4.55
CA PHE A 96 10.66 3.85 -3.59
C PHE A 96 9.48 3.73 -2.64
N LEU A 97 9.04 2.49 -2.42
CA LEU A 97 8.02 2.12 -1.44
C LEU A 97 8.54 0.99 -0.54
N ALA A 98 8.13 1.00 0.73
CA ALA A 98 8.33 -0.13 1.62
C ALA A 98 7.20 -1.15 1.43
N VAL A 99 7.54 -2.38 1.11
CA VAL A 99 6.57 -3.43 0.85
C VAL A 99 6.92 -4.72 1.59
N CYS A 100 5.92 -5.56 1.87
CA CYS A 100 6.14 -6.87 2.48
C CYS A 100 6.69 -7.87 1.45
N LYS A 101 7.20 -9.01 1.93
CA LYS A 101 7.69 -10.11 1.08
C LYS A 101 6.59 -10.81 0.25
N GLY A 102 5.33 -10.38 0.37
CA GLY A 102 4.22 -10.85 -0.45
C GLY A 102 3.92 -12.34 -0.34
N GLY A 103 4.32 -13.01 0.74
CA GLY A 103 4.16 -14.45 0.94
C GLY A 103 5.34 -15.28 0.40
N ALA A 104 6.38 -14.66 -0.15
CA ALA A 104 7.59 -15.38 -0.59
C ALA A 104 8.41 -15.92 0.57
N ASP A 105 8.27 -15.33 1.75
CA ASP A 105 8.91 -15.67 3.03
C ASP A 105 8.19 -16.77 3.81
N ILE A 106 7.03 -17.24 3.35
CA ILE A 106 6.23 -18.24 4.06
C ILE A 106 6.75 -19.66 3.75
N PRO A 107 7.21 -20.43 4.76
CA PRO A 107 7.63 -21.80 4.56
C PRO A 107 6.55 -22.67 3.91
N GLY A 108 6.93 -23.50 2.95
CA GLY A 108 5.98 -24.39 2.24
C GLY A 108 5.17 -23.76 1.12
N ASN A 109 5.22 -22.43 0.94
CA ASN A 109 4.56 -21.72 -0.18
C ASN A 109 5.30 -21.86 -1.53
N THR A 110 6.10 -22.92 -1.71
CA THR A 110 7.00 -23.08 -2.87
C THR A 110 6.32 -23.68 -4.11
N LYS A 111 5.34 -24.58 -3.93
CA LYS A 111 4.71 -25.33 -5.03
C LYS A 111 3.45 -24.67 -5.62
N ARG A 112 2.74 -23.85 -4.83
CA ARG A 112 1.50 -23.17 -5.24
C ARG A 112 1.51 -21.70 -4.82
N ARG A 113 2.61 -21.02 -4.98
CA ARG A 113 2.85 -19.65 -4.48
C ARG A 113 1.65 -18.75 -4.68
N VAL A 114 0.92 -18.52 -3.59
CA VAL A 114 -0.05 -17.42 -3.50
C VAL A 114 0.76 -16.21 -3.10
N LEU A 115 1.19 -15.44 -4.10
CA LEU A 115 1.99 -14.24 -3.90
C LEU A 115 1.11 -13.00 -4.01
N CYS A 116 1.53 -11.93 -3.36
CA CYS A 116 0.90 -10.61 -3.45
C CYS A 116 1.94 -9.49 -3.45
N CYS A 117 1.50 -8.25 -3.60
CA CYS A 117 2.35 -7.07 -3.55
C CYS A 117 3.50 -7.16 -4.57
N ASP A 118 4.70 -6.70 -4.18
CA ASP A 118 5.89 -6.72 -5.01
C ASP A 118 6.26 -8.11 -5.53
N ALA A 119 6.20 -9.13 -4.68
CA ALA A 119 6.51 -10.51 -5.08
C ALA A 119 5.62 -11.05 -6.21
N LYS A 120 4.43 -10.48 -6.41
CA LYS A 120 3.52 -10.82 -7.51
C LYS A 120 3.66 -9.84 -8.68
N LYS A 121 3.89 -8.55 -8.40
CA LYS A 121 4.03 -7.48 -9.38
C LYS A 121 5.21 -7.68 -10.30
N LEU A 122 6.36 -8.07 -9.76
CA LEU A 122 7.63 -8.19 -10.51
C LEU A 122 7.98 -6.88 -11.23
N ASP A 123 8.23 -6.93 -12.53
CA ASP A 123 8.58 -5.76 -13.37
C ASP A 123 7.35 -5.17 -14.10
N THR A 124 6.14 -5.43 -13.60
CA THR A 124 4.92 -4.90 -14.21
C THR A 124 4.67 -3.47 -13.75
N GLU A 125 4.33 -2.59 -14.69
CA GLU A 125 3.93 -1.21 -14.43
C GLU A 125 2.54 -1.17 -13.77
N LEU A 126 2.35 -0.25 -12.84
CA LEU A 126 1.09 -0.04 -12.14
C LEU A 126 0.47 1.30 -12.51
N THR A 127 -0.85 1.33 -12.63
CA THR A 127 -1.64 2.56 -12.67
C THR A 127 -1.98 3.03 -11.26
N ILE A 128 -2.21 2.08 -10.33
CA ILE A 128 -2.52 2.42 -8.94
C ILE A 128 -1.28 2.96 -8.22
N ASP A 129 -1.38 4.20 -7.72
CA ASP A 129 -0.28 4.86 -7.01
C ASP A 129 -0.68 5.20 -5.56
N PRO A 130 -0.05 4.57 -4.56
CA PRO A 130 -0.27 4.92 -3.16
C PRO A 130 0.14 6.35 -2.78
N GLN A 131 0.91 7.04 -3.63
CA GLN A 131 1.33 8.43 -3.44
C GLN A 131 0.33 9.44 -4.03
N ASP A 132 -0.70 8.97 -4.72
CA ASP A 132 -1.78 9.80 -5.25
C ASP A 132 -2.92 9.89 -4.23
N GLN A 133 -3.06 11.05 -3.60
CA GLN A 133 -4.06 11.28 -2.55
C GLN A 133 -5.50 11.16 -3.07
N GLU A 134 -5.76 11.66 -4.27
CA GLU A 134 -7.09 11.59 -4.87
C GLU A 134 -7.45 10.14 -5.17
N MET A 135 -6.55 9.40 -5.83
CA MET A 135 -6.72 7.98 -6.12
C MET A 135 -6.98 7.17 -4.85
N MET A 136 -6.19 7.38 -3.81
CA MET A 136 -6.38 6.69 -2.52
C MET A 136 -7.71 7.04 -1.84
N SER A 137 -8.29 8.22 -2.12
CA SER A 137 -9.60 8.60 -1.61
C SER A 137 -10.75 7.76 -2.20
N HIS A 138 -10.54 7.12 -3.34
CA HIS A 138 -11.50 6.26 -4.04
C HIS A 138 -11.40 4.78 -3.67
N ILE A 139 -10.40 4.39 -2.86
CA ILE A 139 -10.30 3.03 -2.33
C ILE A 139 -11.48 2.73 -1.39
N ARG A 140 -12.12 1.59 -1.60
CA ARG A 140 -13.25 1.08 -0.83
C ARG A 140 -12.96 -0.33 -0.32
N TYR A 141 -13.66 -0.71 0.74
CA TYR A 141 -13.61 -2.07 1.30
C TYR A 141 -15.01 -2.57 1.57
N ASN A 142 -15.22 -3.89 1.45
CA ASN A 142 -16.43 -4.54 1.89
C ASN A 142 -16.20 -5.33 3.20
N LYS A 143 -17.27 -5.91 3.75
CA LYS A 143 -17.24 -6.73 4.97
C LYS A 143 -16.39 -8.00 4.84
N ASP A 144 -16.17 -8.48 3.62
CA ASP A 144 -15.42 -9.69 3.32
C ASP A 144 -13.92 -9.41 3.11
N GLY A 145 -13.48 -8.16 3.33
CA GLY A 145 -12.09 -7.74 3.21
C GLY A 145 -11.66 -7.47 1.77
N ILE A 146 -12.58 -7.47 0.82
CA ILE A 146 -12.30 -7.14 -0.58
C ILE A 146 -12.01 -5.65 -0.70
N ILE A 147 -10.91 -5.31 -1.39
CA ILE A 147 -10.57 -3.94 -1.78
C ILE A 147 -11.10 -3.67 -3.19
N LEU A 148 -11.66 -2.49 -3.38
CA LEU A 148 -12.25 -2.02 -4.63
C LEU A 148 -11.76 -0.60 -4.92
N PHE A 149 -11.67 -0.25 -6.18
CA PHE A 149 -11.50 1.13 -6.63
C PHE A 149 -12.86 1.65 -7.13
N HIS A 150 -13.38 2.69 -6.51
CA HIS A 150 -14.72 3.18 -6.84
C HIS A 150 -14.80 4.71 -6.71
N PRO A 151 -14.51 5.46 -7.78
CA PRO A 151 -14.71 6.90 -7.82
C PRO A 151 -16.20 7.24 -7.74
N THR A 152 -16.50 8.39 -7.13
CA THR A 152 -17.89 8.83 -6.90
C THR A 152 -18.58 9.24 -8.20
N SER A 153 -17.79 9.65 -9.19
CA SER A 153 -18.25 9.98 -10.54
C SER A 153 -17.20 9.49 -11.54
N PRO A 154 -17.56 8.60 -12.47
CA PRO A 154 -16.65 8.19 -13.54
C PRO A 154 -16.59 9.30 -14.61
N SER A 155 -15.80 10.33 -14.36
CA SER A 155 -15.62 11.47 -15.28
C SER A 155 -14.21 12.05 -15.17
N GLY A 156 -13.76 12.73 -16.20
CA GLY A 156 -12.43 13.33 -16.26
C GLY A 156 -11.33 12.29 -16.20
N ARG A 157 -10.51 12.33 -15.15
CA ARG A 157 -9.40 11.38 -14.94
C ARG A 157 -9.85 9.92 -14.77
N TRP A 158 -11.05 9.68 -14.25
CA TRP A 158 -11.57 8.35 -13.90
C TRP A 158 -12.45 7.78 -15.00
N THR A 159 -11.92 7.56 -16.20
CA THR A 159 -12.62 6.87 -17.27
C THR A 159 -12.83 5.39 -16.93
N ALA A 160 -13.81 4.75 -17.61
CA ALA A 160 -14.05 3.31 -17.40
C ALA A 160 -12.80 2.46 -17.66
N GLU A 161 -11.95 2.85 -18.61
CA GLU A 161 -10.71 2.19 -18.93
C GLU A 161 -9.69 2.31 -17.78
N VAL A 162 -9.49 3.52 -17.24
CA VAL A 162 -8.60 3.75 -16.09
C VAL A 162 -9.07 2.98 -14.86
N ILE A 163 -10.38 2.99 -14.58
CA ILE A 163 -10.95 2.22 -13.47
C ILE A 163 -10.66 0.73 -13.67
N HIS A 164 -10.91 0.19 -14.87
CA HIS A 164 -10.64 -1.21 -15.18
C HIS A 164 -9.16 -1.58 -15.00
N THR A 165 -8.25 -0.74 -15.47
CA THR A 165 -6.79 -0.96 -15.30
C THR A 165 -6.41 -0.98 -13.81
N ILE A 166 -6.93 -0.06 -12.99
CA ILE A 166 -6.68 -0.05 -11.54
C ILE A 166 -7.25 -1.32 -10.87
N GLU A 167 -8.42 -1.79 -11.31
CA GLU A 167 -8.99 -3.05 -10.82
C GLU A 167 -8.13 -4.26 -11.22
N GLN A 168 -7.53 -4.26 -12.40
CA GLN A 168 -6.55 -5.28 -12.82
C GLN A 168 -5.30 -5.21 -11.95
N ASP A 169 -4.77 -4.02 -11.66
CA ASP A 169 -3.65 -3.84 -10.74
C ASP A 169 -3.93 -4.48 -9.39
N ILE A 170 -5.10 -4.19 -8.81
CA ILE A 170 -5.52 -4.71 -7.50
C ILE A 170 -5.66 -6.23 -7.52
N ASN A 171 -6.34 -6.79 -8.54
CA ASN A 171 -6.80 -8.17 -8.54
C ASN A 171 -5.80 -9.16 -9.18
N GLN A 172 -5.04 -8.72 -10.20
CA GLN A 172 -4.20 -9.60 -11.00
C GLN A 172 -2.71 -9.34 -10.76
N ILE A 173 -2.27 -8.07 -10.77
CA ILE A 173 -0.86 -7.71 -10.66
C ILE A 173 -0.41 -7.74 -9.20
N LEU A 174 -1.11 -7.04 -8.30
CA LEU A 174 -0.81 -7.04 -6.88
C LEU A 174 -1.48 -8.18 -6.10
N GLN A 175 -2.48 -8.80 -6.67
CA GLN A 175 -3.27 -9.91 -6.10
C GLN A 175 -3.76 -9.62 -4.66
N LEU A 176 -4.29 -8.42 -4.42
CA LEU A 176 -4.67 -7.97 -3.09
C LEU A 176 -6.01 -8.56 -2.61
N ASN A 177 -6.80 -9.15 -3.48
CA ASN A 177 -8.06 -9.81 -3.14
C ASN A 177 -7.93 -11.34 -3.07
N GLY A 178 -6.69 -11.85 -2.92
CA GLY A 178 -6.41 -13.28 -2.93
C GLY A 178 -6.47 -13.87 -4.34
N ARG A 179 -6.22 -15.15 -4.44
CA ARG A 179 -6.20 -15.90 -5.72
C ARG A 179 -7.52 -16.63 -5.91
N PRO A 180 -8.18 -16.49 -7.06
CA PRO A 180 -9.32 -17.35 -7.39
C PRO A 180 -8.90 -18.84 -7.37
N ASN A 181 -9.69 -19.68 -6.73
CA ASN A 181 -9.49 -21.14 -6.71
C ASN A 181 -10.43 -21.85 -7.70
N ARG A 182 -10.15 -23.12 -7.97
CA ARG A 182 -10.91 -23.93 -8.95
C ARG A 182 -12.38 -24.17 -8.54
N MET A 183 -12.74 -23.95 -7.29
CA MET A 183 -14.10 -24.15 -6.75
C MET A 183 -14.91 -22.86 -6.67
N GLY A 184 -14.47 -21.78 -7.35
CA GLY A 184 -15.14 -20.49 -7.36
C GLY A 184 -14.93 -19.65 -6.09
N GLY A 185 -14.11 -20.12 -5.13
CA GLY A 185 -13.72 -19.36 -3.95
C GLY A 185 -12.42 -18.60 -4.15
N ILE A 186 -11.95 -17.99 -3.06
CA ILE A 186 -10.69 -17.25 -3.01
C ILE A 186 -9.70 -17.95 -2.07
N ASP A 187 -8.49 -18.19 -2.55
CA ASP A 187 -7.36 -18.65 -1.74
C ASP A 187 -6.57 -17.45 -1.20
N ASP A 188 -6.60 -17.27 0.10
CA ASP A 188 -5.83 -16.27 0.86
C ASP A 188 -5.00 -16.93 1.97
N THR A 189 -4.91 -18.26 1.97
CA THR A 189 -4.34 -19.04 3.06
C THR A 189 -2.88 -18.71 3.35
N ALA A 190 -2.08 -18.45 2.32
CA ALA A 190 -0.68 -18.07 2.49
C ALA A 190 -0.50 -16.61 2.89
N THR A 191 -1.34 -15.70 2.38
CA THR A 191 -1.15 -14.26 2.61
C THR A 191 -1.96 -13.71 3.77
N CYS A 192 -3.09 -14.31 4.09
CA CYS A 192 -4.03 -13.89 5.16
C CYS A 192 -4.48 -12.42 5.06
N ILE A 193 -4.42 -11.81 3.86
CA ILE A 193 -4.78 -10.39 3.66
C ILE A 193 -6.27 -10.18 3.87
N LEU A 194 -7.11 -11.06 3.31
CA LEU A 194 -8.56 -10.95 3.45
C LEU A 194 -8.99 -11.15 4.91
N LYS A 195 -8.40 -12.14 5.59
CA LYS A 195 -8.65 -12.35 7.02
C LYS A 195 -8.29 -11.09 7.82
N GLY A 196 -7.09 -10.54 7.64
CA GLY A 196 -6.65 -9.33 8.34
C GLY A 196 -7.56 -8.12 8.09
N ARG A 197 -8.06 -7.96 6.86
CA ARG A 197 -9.03 -6.90 6.54
C ARG A 197 -10.41 -7.13 7.14
N LYS A 198 -10.90 -8.38 7.20
CA LYS A 198 -12.14 -8.73 7.92
C LYS A 198 -12.02 -8.39 9.39
N ASP A 199 -10.91 -8.74 10.02
CA ASP A 199 -10.65 -8.44 11.43
C ASP A 199 -10.58 -6.92 11.67
N ALA A 200 -9.97 -6.16 10.75
CA ALA A 200 -9.93 -4.70 10.81
C ALA A 200 -11.31 -4.05 10.59
N TRP A 201 -12.14 -4.62 9.71
CA TRP A 201 -13.53 -4.20 9.56
C TRP A 201 -14.34 -4.41 10.84
N GLU A 202 -14.22 -5.60 11.47
CA GLU A 202 -14.88 -5.90 12.74
C GLU A 202 -14.37 -4.98 13.86
N SER A 203 -13.10 -4.64 13.89
CA SER A 203 -12.55 -3.64 14.81
C SER A 203 -13.26 -2.28 14.67
N GLY A 204 -13.55 -1.85 13.45
CA GLY A 204 -14.37 -0.65 13.21
C GLY A 204 -15.78 -0.77 13.78
N ARG A 205 -16.43 -1.93 13.61
CA ARG A 205 -17.74 -2.20 14.20
C ARG A 205 -17.71 -2.14 15.73
N GLN A 206 -16.67 -2.71 16.34
CA GLN A 206 -16.51 -2.70 17.80
C GLN A 206 -16.32 -1.30 18.36
N ILE A 207 -15.57 -0.43 17.65
CA ILE A 207 -15.44 1.00 18.03
C ILE A 207 -16.81 1.67 18.06
N ILE A 208 -17.62 1.53 17.03
CA ILE A 208 -18.97 2.10 16.97
C ILE A 208 -19.85 1.56 18.09
N ARG A 209 -19.86 0.23 18.33
CA ARG A 209 -20.62 -0.39 19.44
C ARG A 209 -20.18 0.17 20.79
N ARG A 210 -18.87 0.37 21.00
CA ARG A 210 -18.33 0.96 22.23
C ARG A 210 -18.81 2.39 22.45
N LEU A 211 -18.82 3.21 21.38
CA LEU A 211 -19.32 4.58 21.45
C LEU A 211 -20.80 4.62 21.83
N HIS A 212 -21.64 3.79 21.21
CA HIS A 212 -23.06 3.68 21.56
C HIS A 212 -23.29 3.26 23.03
N LYS A 213 -22.51 2.29 23.53
CA LYS A 213 -22.60 1.86 24.96
C LYS A 213 -22.23 2.97 25.95
N LYS A 214 -21.45 3.97 25.54
CA LYS A 214 -21.10 5.13 26.36
C LYS A 214 -22.14 6.27 26.30
N GLY A 215 -23.31 6.02 25.71
CA GLY A 215 -24.46 6.92 25.71
C GLY A 215 -24.67 7.70 24.41
N SER A 216 -23.65 7.88 23.57
CA SER A 216 -23.81 8.54 22.27
C SER A 216 -22.75 8.11 21.28
N CYS A 217 -23.10 8.11 19.98
CA CYS A 217 -22.15 7.93 18.89
C CYS A 217 -22.26 9.14 17.98
N THR A 218 -21.53 10.20 18.31
CA THR A 218 -21.54 11.45 17.54
C THR A 218 -20.51 11.46 16.42
N PRO A 219 -20.72 12.26 15.34
CA PRO A 219 -19.71 12.45 14.29
C PRO A 219 -18.34 12.87 14.86
N LYS A 220 -18.32 13.78 15.85
CA LYS A 220 -17.07 14.24 16.48
C LYS A 220 -16.30 13.12 17.17
N GLN A 221 -17.01 12.21 17.87
CA GLN A 221 -16.36 11.07 18.51
C GLN A 221 -15.78 10.09 17.50
N ILE A 222 -16.48 9.85 16.38
CA ILE A 222 -15.95 9.01 15.29
C ILE A 222 -14.72 9.67 14.66
N GLN A 223 -14.76 10.97 14.44
CA GLN A 223 -13.62 11.73 13.91
C GLN A 223 -12.39 11.60 14.84
N ASN A 224 -12.56 11.80 16.14
CA ASN A 224 -11.48 11.65 17.11
C ASN A 224 -10.87 10.25 17.10
N GLU A 225 -11.70 9.19 16.96
CA GLU A 225 -11.18 7.82 16.85
C GLU A 225 -10.40 7.59 15.55
N MET A 226 -10.83 8.16 14.42
CA MET A 226 -10.07 8.08 13.17
C MET A 226 -8.72 8.80 13.28
N GLU A 227 -8.69 10.00 13.85
CA GLU A 227 -7.47 10.79 14.08
C GLU A 227 -6.50 10.03 15.00
N ARG A 228 -7.00 9.46 16.11
CA ARG A 228 -6.22 8.64 17.03
C ARG A 228 -5.58 7.44 16.31
N LEU A 229 -6.36 6.68 15.54
CA LEU A 229 -5.87 5.51 14.81
C LEU A 229 -4.79 5.87 13.76
N LEU A 230 -4.93 7.03 13.13
CA LEU A 230 -4.00 7.50 12.10
C LEU A 230 -2.76 8.20 12.67
N SER A 231 -2.78 8.64 13.95
CA SER A 231 -1.61 9.22 14.61
C SER A 231 -0.70 8.17 15.26
N GLU A 232 -1.17 6.93 15.44
CA GLU A 232 -0.34 5.85 16.01
C GLU A 232 0.91 5.58 15.14
N SER A 233 2.07 5.41 15.78
CA SER A 233 3.29 4.95 15.12
C SER A 233 4.00 3.92 16.02
N PRO A 234 4.13 2.69 15.58
CA PRO A 234 3.64 2.11 14.32
C PRO A 234 2.11 1.97 14.29
N ARG A 235 1.49 2.17 13.11
CA ARG A 235 0.04 1.97 12.92
C ARG A 235 -0.35 0.50 13.01
N LYS A 236 -1.59 0.21 13.40
CA LYS A 236 -2.12 -1.16 13.37
C LYS A 236 -2.20 -1.70 11.95
N PRO A 237 -1.89 -2.98 11.72
CA PRO A 237 -2.09 -3.59 10.41
C PRO A 237 -3.51 -3.39 9.91
N PHE A 238 -3.65 -3.15 8.62
CA PHE A 238 -4.94 -2.94 7.94
C PHE A 238 -5.80 -1.78 8.48
N VAL A 239 -5.21 -0.84 9.24
CA VAL A 239 -5.93 0.28 9.86
C VAL A 239 -6.76 1.09 8.86
N GLY A 240 -6.34 1.17 7.61
CA GLY A 240 -7.11 1.83 6.54
C GLY A 240 -8.50 1.26 6.34
N VAL A 241 -8.72 -0.02 6.62
CA VAL A 241 -10.06 -0.67 6.58
C VAL A 241 -10.92 -0.20 7.76
N THR A 242 -10.35 -0.17 8.96
CA THR A 242 -11.02 0.36 10.15
C THR A 242 -11.44 1.81 9.95
N VAL A 243 -10.52 2.66 9.48
CA VAL A 243 -10.78 4.08 9.19
C VAL A 243 -11.83 4.25 8.09
N TYR A 244 -11.78 3.43 7.03
CA TYR A 244 -12.80 3.44 5.98
C TYR A 244 -14.19 3.13 6.54
N TYR A 245 -14.32 2.10 7.41
CA TYR A 245 -15.58 1.77 8.06
C TYR A 245 -16.10 2.93 8.92
N LEU A 246 -15.23 3.53 9.74
CA LEU A 246 -15.58 4.69 10.58
C LEU A 246 -16.01 5.90 9.76
N ARG A 247 -15.29 6.20 8.65
CA ARG A 247 -15.64 7.30 7.73
C ARG A 247 -17.00 7.09 7.08
N ARG A 248 -17.34 5.87 6.72
CA ARG A 248 -18.65 5.51 6.21
C ARG A 248 -19.75 5.80 7.24
N LYS A 249 -19.54 5.40 8.49
CA LYS A 249 -20.48 5.68 9.60
C LYS A 249 -20.60 7.18 9.90
N TYR A 250 -19.51 7.88 9.92
CA TYR A 250 -19.49 9.34 10.06
C TYR A 250 -20.38 10.03 9.03
N ARG A 251 -20.24 9.68 7.75
CA ARG A 251 -21.06 10.26 6.67
C ARG A 251 -22.55 9.94 6.85
N GLN A 252 -22.90 8.72 7.26
CA GLN A 252 -24.28 8.33 7.51
C GLN A 252 -24.93 9.21 8.60
N LEU A 253 -24.23 9.45 9.71
CA LEU A 253 -24.75 10.29 10.80
C LEU A 253 -24.91 11.76 10.40
N ILE A 254 -23.98 12.30 9.60
CA ILE A 254 -24.12 13.68 9.12
C ILE A 254 -25.33 13.82 8.20
N HIS A 255 -25.53 12.89 7.28
CA HIS A 255 -26.72 12.94 6.39
C HIS A 255 -28.03 12.82 7.18
N GLN A 256 -28.10 11.98 8.21
CA GLN A 256 -29.29 11.86 9.05
C GLN A 256 -29.61 13.15 9.82
N ASN A 257 -28.58 13.89 10.26
CA ASN A 257 -28.75 15.16 10.98
C ASN A 257 -29.16 16.32 10.06
N HIS A 258 -29.04 16.21 8.74
CA HIS A 258 -29.48 17.23 7.78
C HIS A 258 -30.85 16.97 7.18
N THR A 259 -31.43 15.79 7.41
CA THR A 259 -32.74 15.37 6.88
C THR A 259 -33.83 15.28 7.95
N GLY A 260 -33.52 15.54 9.21
CA GLY A 260 -34.47 15.67 10.34
C GLY A 260 -34.47 17.08 10.89
#